data_1418b097d17ee9318d2275334a167dea
#
_entry.id   1418b097d17ee9318d2275334a167dea
#
_cell.length_a   1.000
_cell.length_b   1.000
_cell.length_c   1.000
_cell.angle_alpha   90.00
_cell.angle_beta   90.00
_cell.angle_gamma   90.00
#
_symmetry.space_group_name_H-M   'P 1'
#
loop_
_entity.id
_entity.type
_entity.pdbx_description
1 polymer ?
#
loop_
_entity_poly.entity_id
_entity_poly.type
_entity_poly.pdbx_seq_one_letter_code
_entity_poly.pdbx_strand_id
1 'polypeptide(L)'
;MRTLVVSDLHLGSSSDRDVLRLSEPRAALLAAVERADRLVLLGDVLELRGLSARDAVERSRAALGELGEAAGDAPVVLLPGNHDHRFAAEWIDGRRSRARAELALEQVWRPGRSGLAAKVARALGARELTLAYPGVWLRPDVYATHGHYLDCHNAVPALEPLAAAVTARLAGGLPAGRLAADSYEAALAPLYAFVHELSQRRPPPRAPAGPGASLRLWKRLNSGNGGLNLTRLLLGGLVIPGAVAGVNRAGLGPFTADLSPATLRRAALDAMGAVVERLGIEADHVVFGHTHRAGPLPADEPADGWEREGGGRLWNSGSWVVEPELIGTAGAASGHWPGACVVLEEDGPPQLERLLDTTAGFALTA
;
A
#
# COMPACT_ATOMS: atom_id res chain seq x y z
N MET A 1 11.72 21.07 -10.35
CA MET A 1 12.09 19.99 -9.38
C MET A 1 11.20 18.78 -9.65
N ARG A 2 11.80 17.65 -10.04
CA ARG A 2 11.11 16.39 -10.36
C ARG A 2 11.10 15.47 -9.15
N THR A 3 9.93 15.16 -8.61
CA THR A 3 9.75 14.19 -7.53
C THR A 3 9.22 12.87 -8.08
N LEU A 4 9.91 11.78 -7.80
CA LEU A 4 9.47 10.42 -8.12
C LEU A 4 8.85 9.78 -6.88
N VAL A 5 7.62 9.29 -6.99
CA VAL A 5 6.88 8.60 -5.93
C VAL A 5 6.66 7.15 -6.35
N VAL A 6 7.15 6.22 -5.54
CA VAL A 6 6.94 4.78 -5.71
C VAL A 6 6.45 4.16 -4.41
N SER A 7 5.61 3.15 -4.47
CA SER A 7 5.10 2.42 -3.31
C SER A 7 5.11 0.91 -3.52
N ASP A 8 4.84 0.18 -2.49
CA ASP A 8 4.52 -1.25 -2.54
C ASP A 8 5.62 -2.05 -3.26
N LEU A 9 6.88 -1.82 -2.86
CA LEU A 9 8.04 -2.53 -3.39
C LEU A 9 8.13 -3.95 -2.81
N HIS A 10 7.67 -4.16 -1.57
CA HIS A 10 7.68 -5.41 -0.82
C HIS A 10 9.00 -6.16 -0.89
N LEU A 11 10.11 -5.42 -0.82
CA LEU A 11 11.45 -5.97 -0.86
C LEU A 11 11.64 -6.97 0.29
N GLY A 12 12.37 -8.04 0.00
CA GLY A 12 12.64 -9.10 0.97
C GLY A 12 11.49 -10.08 1.16
N SER A 13 10.45 -10.01 0.34
CA SER A 13 9.32 -10.96 0.39
C SER A 13 9.78 -12.41 0.31
N SER A 14 9.14 -13.28 1.10
CA SER A 14 9.33 -14.72 1.02
C SER A 14 8.57 -15.39 -0.12
N SER A 15 7.68 -14.64 -0.78
CA SER A 15 6.87 -15.14 -1.90
C SER A 15 7.55 -14.96 -3.26
N ASP A 16 8.71 -14.28 -3.30
CA ASP A 16 9.44 -13.92 -4.53
C ASP A 16 8.57 -13.20 -5.58
N ARG A 17 7.57 -12.46 -5.10
CA ARG A 17 6.63 -11.72 -5.95
C ARG A 17 7.10 -10.31 -6.29
N ASP A 18 8.06 -9.75 -5.56
CA ASP A 18 8.66 -8.47 -5.92
C ASP A 18 9.41 -8.60 -7.25
N VAL A 19 9.15 -7.67 -8.19
CA VAL A 19 9.79 -7.70 -9.51
C VAL A 19 11.19 -7.14 -9.48
N LEU A 20 11.59 -6.43 -8.42
CA LEU A 20 12.92 -5.81 -8.32
C LEU A 20 14.04 -6.83 -8.11
N ARG A 21 13.71 -8.09 -7.81
CA ARG A 21 14.67 -9.20 -7.87
C ARG A 21 15.13 -9.50 -9.30
N LEU A 22 14.37 -9.07 -10.31
CA LEU A 22 14.69 -9.23 -11.72
C LEU A 22 15.46 -8.01 -12.22
N SER A 23 16.46 -8.22 -13.10
CA SER A 23 17.37 -7.17 -13.55
C SER A 23 16.67 -6.08 -14.36
N GLU A 24 15.76 -6.44 -15.25
CA GLU A 24 15.09 -5.50 -16.15
C GLU A 24 14.15 -4.53 -15.39
N PRO A 25 13.19 -4.98 -14.56
CA PRO A 25 12.39 -4.08 -13.74
C PRO A 25 13.22 -3.21 -12.81
N ARG A 26 14.26 -3.80 -12.22
CA ARG A 26 15.16 -3.07 -11.33
C ARG A 26 15.88 -1.95 -12.10
N ALA A 27 16.45 -2.24 -13.26
CA ALA A 27 17.10 -1.22 -14.09
C ALA A 27 16.15 -0.11 -14.52
N ALA A 28 14.89 -0.42 -14.83
CA ALA A 28 13.89 0.57 -15.19
C ALA A 28 13.60 1.53 -14.03
N LEU A 29 13.46 1.00 -12.79
CA LEU A 29 13.28 1.83 -11.60
C LEU A 29 14.50 2.70 -11.33
N LEU A 30 15.71 2.13 -11.35
CA LEU A 30 16.95 2.86 -11.07
C LEU A 30 17.14 4.02 -12.06
N ALA A 31 16.90 3.78 -13.36
CA ALA A 31 16.95 4.82 -14.38
C ALA A 31 15.90 5.93 -14.16
N ALA A 32 14.76 5.64 -13.56
CA ALA A 32 13.78 6.66 -13.20
C ALA A 32 14.23 7.45 -11.94
N VAL A 33 14.83 6.77 -10.97
CA VAL A 33 15.38 7.39 -9.74
C VAL A 33 16.52 8.35 -10.09
N GLU A 34 17.44 7.96 -10.97
CA GLU A 34 18.56 8.80 -11.41
C GLU A 34 18.12 10.14 -12.05
N ARG A 35 16.89 10.20 -12.60
CA ARG A 35 16.32 11.40 -13.20
C ARG A 35 15.51 12.27 -12.23
N ALA A 36 15.39 11.82 -10.98
CA ALA A 36 14.58 12.52 -9.97
C ALA A 36 15.44 13.43 -9.10
N ASP A 37 14.94 14.63 -8.84
CA ASP A 37 15.53 15.54 -7.85
C ASP A 37 15.14 15.15 -6.40
N ARG A 38 14.12 14.32 -6.23
CA ARG A 38 13.62 13.82 -4.95
C ARG A 38 12.98 12.45 -5.13
N LEU A 39 13.32 11.50 -4.27
CA LEU A 39 12.69 10.17 -4.23
C LEU A 39 11.78 10.05 -3.01
N VAL A 40 10.54 9.59 -3.24
CA VAL A 40 9.56 9.27 -2.18
C VAL A 40 9.22 7.79 -2.24
N LEU A 41 9.60 7.07 -1.20
CA LEU A 41 9.24 5.67 -0.98
C LEU A 41 7.96 5.64 -0.14
N LEU A 42 6.81 5.46 -0.78
CA LEU A 42 5.48 5.73 -0.23
C LEU A 42 4.87 4.49 0.43
N GLY A 43 5.59 3.86 1.34
CA GLY A 43 5.11 2.72 2.13
C GLY A 43 5.29 1.36 1.48
N ASP A 44 5.25 0.34 2.32
CA ASP A 44 5.43 -1.07 1.97
C ASP A 44 6.70 -1.31 1.15
N VAL A 45 7.77 -0.62 1.56
CA VAL A 45 9.11 -0.78 0.97
C VAL A 45 9.68 -2.14 1.34
N LEU A 46 9.46 -2.59 2.59
CA LEU A 46 9.89 -3.89 3.08
C LEU A 46 8.70 -4.80 3.42
N GLU A 47 8.82 -6.08 3.06
CA GLU A 47 7.88 -7.10 3.48
C GLU A 47 8.26 -7.66 4.87
N LEU A 48 7.65 -7.14 5.93
CA LEU A 48 7.92 -7.55 7.31
C LEU A 48 6.87 -8.51 7.89
N ARG A 49 5.87 -8.91 7.12
CA ARG A 49 4.81 -9.84 7.57
C ARG A 49 5.16 -11.30 7.32
N GLY A 50 6.07 -11.57 6.37
CA GLY A 50 6.44 -12.92 5.94
C GLY A 50 7.73 -13.45 6.54
N LEU A 51 8.65 -12.58 6.92
CA LEU A 51 9.99 -12.89 7.44
C LEU A 51 10.31 -12.08 8.69
N SER A 52 11.35 -12.50 9.42
CA SER A 52 11.89 -11.65 10.47
C SER A 52 12.41 -10.33 9.87
N ALA A 53 12.31 -9.23 10.63
CA ALA A 53 12.81 -7.94 10.17
C ALA A 53 14.29 -7.97 9.79
N ARG A 54 15.09 -8.83 10.45
CA ARG A 54 16.51 -9.04 10.13
C ARG A 54 16.66 -9.65 8.74
N ASP A 55 15.94 -10.73 8.47
CA ASP A 55 16.06 -11.48 7.21
C ASP A 55 15.50 -10.66 6.04
N ALA A 56 14.39 -9.93 6.26
CA ALA A 56 13.84 -9.03 5.26
C ALA A 56 14.84 -7.93 4.85
N VAL A 57 15.48 -7.25 5.82
CA VAL A 57 16.50 -6.24 5.53
C VAL A 57 17.72 -6.84 4.83
N GLU A 58 18.16 -8.03 5.24
CA GLU A 58 19.31 -8.68 4.61
C GLU A 58 19.04 -9.05 3.16
N ARG A 59 17.85 -9.61 2.86
CA ARG A 59 17.41 -9.91 1.49
C ARG A 59 17.29 -8.67 0.61
N SER A 60 16.89 -7.55 1.21
CA SER A 60 16.65 -6.28 0.50
C SER A 60 17.92 -5.44 0.33
N ARG A 61 19.03 -5.82 0.98
CA ARG A 61 20.24 -4.98 1.10
C ARG A 61 20.79 -4.51 -0.25
N ALA A 62 20.86 -5.41 -1.24
CA ALA A 62 21.39 -5.06 -2.55
C ALA A 62 20.47 -4.06 -3.28
N ALA A 63 19.16 -4.33 -3.33
CA ALA A 63 18.19 -3.45 -3.99
C ALA A 63 18.10 -2.07 -3.30
N LEU A 64 18.15 -2.04 -1.96
CA LEU A 64 18.20 -0.77 -1.22
C LEU A 64 19.46 0.02 -1.52
N GLY A 65 20.64 -0.64 -1.58
CA GLY A 65 21.91 0.00 -1.90
C GLY A 65 21.91 0.59 -3.31
N GLU A 66 21.44 -0.16 -4.30
CA GLU A 66 21.30 0.31 -5.67
C GLU A 66 20.33 1.51 -5.78
N LEU A 67 19.21 1.49 -5.03
CA LEU A 67 18.29 2.63 -4.96
C LEU A 67 18.96 3.88 -4.37
N GLY A 68 19.75 3.72 -3.32
CA GLY A 68 20.47 4.82 -2.71
C GLY A 68 21.59 5.37 -3.61
N GLU A 69 22.29 4.50 -4.32
CA GLU A 69 23.30 4.88 -5.32
C GLU A 69 22.66 5.65 -6.48
N ALA A 70 21.52 5.17 -7.01
CA ALA A 70 20.78 5.83 -8.08
C ALA A 70 20.20 7.19 -7.63
N ALA A 71 19.78 7.31 -6.36
CA ALA A 71 19.31 8.59 -5.81
C ALA A 71 20.43 9.63 -5.69
N GLY A 72 21.68 9.20 -5.54
CA GLY A 72 22.83 10.09 -5.45
C GLY A 72 22.69 11.13 -4.34
N ASP A 73 22.64 12.40 -4.73
CA ASP A 73 22.48 13.54 -3.82
C ASP A 73 21.00 13.92 -3.60
N ALA A 74 20.07 13.30 -4.32
CA ALA A 74 18.65 13.58 -4.17
C ALA A 74 18.14 13.15 -2.79
N PRO A 75 17.37 13.99 -2.07
CA PRO A 75 16.78 13.62 -0.80
C PRO A 75 15.78 12.47 -0.97
N VAL A 76 15.86 11.53 -0.04
CA VAL A 76 14.95 10.39 0.02
C VAL A 76 14.01 10.55 1.20
N VAL A 77 12.70 10.42 0.94
CA VAL A 77 11.67 10.40 1.97
C VAL A 77 11.06 9.00 2.01
N LEU A 78 11.09 8.36 3.17
CA LEU A 78 10.48 7.05 3.38
C LEU A 78 9.26 7.21 4.28
N LEU A 79 8.09 6.81 3.77
CA LEU A 79 6.87 6.66 4.55
C LEU A 79 6.68 5.18 4.87
N PRO A 80 6.35 4.84 6.11
CA PRO A 80 5.89 3.49 6.43
C PRO A 80 4.50 3.20 5.88
N GLY A 81 4.32 1.97 5.34
CA GLY A 81 3.01 1.41 5.05
C GLY A 81 2.54 0.46 6.15
N ASN A 82 1.60 -0.42 5.84
CA ASN A 82 1.09 -1.39 6.80
C ASN A 82 1.99 -2.65 6.92
N HIS A 83 2.77 -3.00 5.91
CA HIS A 83 3.74 -4.10 5.97
C HIS A 83 5.01 -3.73 6.72
N ASP A 84 5.40 -2.48 6.67
CA ASP A 84 6.59 -1.95 7.35
C ASP A 84 6.26 -0.86 8.39
N HIS A 85 5.02 -0.86 8.92
CA HIS A 85 4.53 0.05 9.96
C HIS A 85 5.46 0.14 11.18
N ARG A 86 6.29 -0.88 11.40
CA ARG A 86 7.28 -0.89 12.49
C ARG A 86 8.19 0.33 12.49
N PHE A 87 8.47 0.94 11.34
CA PHE A 87 9.22 2.20 11.26
C PHE A 87 8.51 3.36 11.95
N ALA A 88 7.18 3.47 11.77
CA ALA A 88 6.38 4.48 12.46
C ALA A 88 6.16 4.12 13.93
N ALA A 89 5.89 2.85 14.23
CA ALA A 89 5.56 2.39 15.57
C ALA A 89 6.67 2.75 16.59
N GLU A 90 7.94 2.52 16.26
CA GLU A 90 9.07 2.87 17.13
C GLU A 90 9.09 4.37 17.48
N TRP A 91 8.75 5.21 16.53
CA TRP A 91 8.70 6.66 16.72
C TRP A 91 7.42 7.11 17.46
N ILE A 92 6.25 6.53 17.12
CA ILE A 92 4.95 6.81 17.77
C ILE A 92 5.02 6.44 19.26
N ASP A 93 5.55 5.27 19.60
CA ASP A 93 5.71 4.82 20.98
C ASP A 93 6.62 5.76 21.77
N GLY A 94 7.70 6.23 21.16
CA GLY A 94 8.57 7.25 21.76
C GLY A 94 7.89 8.59 21.99
N ARG A 95 6.88 8.96 21.19
CA ARG A 95 6.05 10.15 21.39
C ARG A 95 5.08 9.98 22.54
N ARG A 96 4.34 8.87 22.56
CA ARG A 96 3.35 8.55 23.61
C ARG A 96 3.98 8.57 24.98
N SER A 97 5.17 8.01 25.12
CA SER A 97 5.91 8.01 26.40
C SER A 97 6.29 9.41 26.89
N ARG A 98 6.27 10.43 26.02
CA ARG A 98 6.64 11.82 26.35
C ARG A 98 5.44 12.76 26.40
N ALA A 99 4.19 12.23 26.43
CA ALA A 99 2.94 13.00 26.44
C ALA A 99 2.90 14.13 25.37
N ARG A 100 3.33 13.80 24.15
CA ARG A 100 3.37 14.77 23.04
C ARG A 100 1.98 14.97 22.40
N ALA A 101 1.82 16.10 21.72
CA ALA A 101 0.61 16.49 20.98
C ALA A 101 0.16 15.39 19.99
N GLU A 102 -1.10 15.47 19.55
CA GLU A 102 -1.70 14.59 18.55
C GLU A 102 -0.83 14.44 17.29
N LEU A 103 -0.98 13.33 16.61
CA LEU A 103 -0.29 13.04 15.36
C LEU A 103 -0.86 13.96 14.24
N ALA A 104 -0.06 14.93 13.81
CA ALA A 104 -0.42 15.79 12.69
C ALA A 104 -0.41 15.00 11.37
N LEU A 105 -0.98 15.59 10.30
CA LEU A 105 -1.00 14.99 8.96
C LEU A 105 0.40 14.71 8.41
N GLU A 106 1.38 15.48 8.84
CA GLU A 106 2.77 15.28 8.49
C GLU A 106 3.64 15.41 9.73
N GLN A 107 4.41 14.37 10.01
CA GLN A 107 5.48 14.37 10.98
C GLN A 107 6.73 13.84 10.32
N VAL A 108 7.82 14.61 10.35
CA VAL A 108 9.08 14.25 9.71
C VAL A 108 10.16 14.08 10.76
N TRP A 109 10.96 13.03 10.63
CA TRP A 109 12.11 12.78 11.49
C TRP A 109 13.24 12.08 10.74
N ARG A 110 14.44 12.13 11.29
CA ARG A 110 15.58 11.38 10.77
C ARG A 110 15.71 10.03 11.49
N PRO A 111 16.17 8.96 10.79
CA PRO A 111 16.47 7.69 11.44
C PRO A 111 17.42 7.87 12.60
N GLY A 112 17.16 7.17 13.71
CA GLY A 112 18.08 7.12 14.84
C GLY A 112 19.35 6.35 14.52
N ARG A 113 20.22 6.16 15.53
CA ARG A 113 21.46 5.38 15.38
C ARG A 113 21.22 3.86 15.44
N SER A 114 20.12 3.42 16.00
CA SER A 114 19.73 2.02 16.21
C SER A 114 18.30 1.77 15.79
N GLY A 115 17.85 0.53 15.84
CA GLY A 115 16.51 0.12 15.42
C GLY A 115 16.43 -0.26 13.94
N LEU A 116 15.22 -0.53 13.50
CA LEU A 116 14.96 -1.02 12.15
C LEU A 116 15.20 0.08 11.11
N ALA A 117 14.68 1.28 11.34
CA ALA A 117 14.87 2.43 10.47
C ALA A 117 16.34 2.75 10.23
N ALA A 118 17.19 2.65 11.28
CA ALA A 118 18.63 2.84 11.15
C ALA A 118 19.31 1.75 10.29
N LYS A 119 18.82 0.51 10.33
CA LYS A 119 19.35 -0.57 9.49
C LYS A 119 19.02 -0.33 8.01
N VAL A 120 17.79 0.10 7.72
CA VAL A 120 17.35 0.44 6.37
C VAL A 120 18.11 1.67 5.85
N ALA A 121 18.28 2.70 6.67
CA ALA A 121 19.06 3.88 6.31
C ALA A 121 20.50 3.52 5.90
N ARG A 122 21.14 2.61 6.67
CA ARG A 122 22.48 2.12 6.32
C ARG A 122 22.51 1.25 5.06
N ALA A 123 21.47 0.46 4.82
CA ALA A 123 21.37 -0.37 3.63
C ALA A 123 21.12 0.49 2.37
N LEU A 124 20.28 1.50 2.49
CA LEU A 124 20.00 2.46 1.42
C LEU A 124 21.24 3.34 1.13
N GLY A 125 21.96 3.77 2.16
CA GLY A 125 23.16 4.60 1.99
C GLY A 125 22.89 6.00 1.43
N ALA A 126 21.63 6.43 1.33
CA ALA A 126 21.27 7.76 0.84
C ALA A 126 21.89 8.87 1.70
N ARG A 127 22.36 9.95 1.06
CA ARG A 127 22.97 11.08 1.75
C ARG A 127 22.01 11.77 2.71
N GLU A 128 20.79 11.97 2.25
CA GLU A 128 19.72 12.56 3.04
C GLU A 128 18.50 11.65 3.04
N LEU A 129 18.27 10.97 4.17
CA LEU A 129 17.08 10.15 4.40
C LEU A 129 16.28 10.75 5.54
N THR A 130 14.99 10.99 5.27
CA THR A 130 13.99 11.34 6.27
C THR A 130 12.86 10.31 6.25
N LEU A 131 12.22 10.10 7.41
CA LEU A 131 10.96 9.39 7.50
C LEU A 131 9.84 10.40 7.68
N ALA A 132 8.69 10.11 7.09
CA ALA A 132 7.48 10.90 7.26
C ALA A 132 6.28 10.00 7.61
N TYR A 133 5.33 10.49 8.43
CA TYR A 133 4.12 9.75 8.79
C TYR A 133 3.02 10.67 9.35
N PRO A 134 1.74 10.40 9.12
CA PRO A 134 1.14 9.38 8.26
C PRO A 134 1.21 9.73 6.77
N GLY A 135 1.64 10.92 6.44
CA GLY A 135 1.83 11.37 5.07
C GLY A 135 2.86 12.50 4.98
N VAL A 136 2.99 13.06 3.80
CA VAL A 136 3.93 14.14 3.49
C VAL A 136 3.33 15.08 2.44
N TRP A 137 3.53 16.37 2.62
CA TRP A 137 3.25 17.34 1.58
C TRP A 137 4.39 17.36 0.56
N LEU A 138 4.09 16.97 -0.66
CA LEU A 138 5.04 17.00 -1.77
C LEU A 138 5.13 18.40 -2.37
N ARG A 139 4.00 19.08 -2.36
CA ARG A 139 3.75 20.46 -2.80
C ARG A 139 2.54 20.98 -2.04
N PRO A 140 2.27 22.30 -1.97
CA PRO A 140 1.10 22.83 -1.23
C PRO A 140 -0.26 22.27 -1.67
N ASP A 141 -0.37 21.86 -2.94
CA ASP A 141 -1.56 21.26 -3.56
C ASP A 141 -1.52 19.73 -3.63
N VAL A 142 -0.40 19.07 -3.24
CA VAL A 142 -0.21 17.62 -3.39
C VAL A 142 0.19 16.99 -2.07
N TYR A 143 -0.67 16.14 -1.54
CA TYR A 143 -0.40 15.33 -0.35
C TYR A 143 -0.18 13.87 -0.72
N ALA A 144 0.77 13.20 -0.07
CA ALA A 144 1.03 11.78 -0.28
C ALA A 144 0.96 11.00 1.04
N THR A 145 0.34 9.84 1.00
CA THR A 145 0.25 8.89 2.11
C THR A 145 0.27 7.47 1.58
N HIS A 146 0.71 6.48 2.38
CA HIS A 146 0.62 5.10 1.88
C HIS A 146 -0.81 4.67 1.57
N GLY A 147 -1.78 5.07 2.39
CA GLY A 147 -3.20 4.83 2.13
C GLY A 147 -3.84 3.76 3.00
N HIS A 148 -3.10 3.03 3.82
CA HIS A 148 -3.61 1.90 4.62
C HIS A 148 -4.75 2.26 5.61
N TYR A 149 -4.97 3.53 5.92
CA TYR A 149 -6.13 3.98 6.71
C TYR A 149 -7.47 3.72 6.01
N LEU A 150 -7.46 3.58 4.67
CA LEU A 150 -8.66 3.23 3.90
C LEU A 150 -9.30 1.90 4.33
N ASP A 151 -8.52 0.97 4.91
CA ASP A 151 -9.04 -0.31 5.39
C ASP A 151 -10.12 -0.14 6.47
N CYS A 152 -10.11 0.98 7.21
CA CYS A 152 -11.14 1.30 8.18
C CYS A 152 -12.49 1.71 7.55
N HIS A 153 -12.49 2.04 6.26
CA HIS A 153 -13.66 2.51 5.51
C HIS A 153 -14.02 1.62 4.32
N ASN A 154 -13.14 0.67 3.97
CA ASN A 154 -13.34 -0.16 2.80
C ASN A 154 -14.52 -1.13 3.02
N ALA A 155 -15.54 -1.00 2.19
CA ALA A 155 -16.75 -1.79 2.26
C ALA A 155 -16.59 -3.23 1.70
N VAL A 156 -15.42 -3.61 1.23
CA VAL A 156 -15.16 -4.97 0.73
C VAL A 156 -14.70 -5.87 1.88
N PRO A 157 -15.30 -7.07 2.05
CA PRO A 157 -14.94 -8.00 3.13
C PRO A 157 -13.64 -8.78 2.81
N ALA A 158 -12.56 -8.06 2.53
CA ALA A 158 -11.21 -8.63 2.46
C ALA A 158 -10.64 -8.81 3.87
N LEU A 159 -9.51 -9.49 3.97
CA LEU A 159 -8.93 -9.83 5.27
C LEU A 159 -8.50 -8.59 6.05
N GLU A 160 -7.86 -7.64 5.37
CA GLU A 160 -7.38 -6.39 5.95
C GLU A 160 -8.53 -5.50 6.45
N PRO A 161 -9.54 -5.12 5.62
CA PRO A 161 -10.69 -4.35 6.09
C PRO A 161 -11.49 -5.05 7.21
N LEU A 162 -11.66 -6.37 7.13
CA LEU A 162 -12.35 -7.11 8.19
C LEU A 162 -11.57 -7.08 9.51
N ALA A 163 -10.27 -7.29 9.46
CA ALA A 163 -9.40 -7.19 10.63
C ALA A 163 -9.36 -5.76 11.18
N ALA A 164 -9.31 -4.74 10.32
CA ALA A 164 -9.40 -3.33 10.69
C ALA A 164 -10.73 -3.03 11.40
N ALA A 165 -11.86 -3.51 10.87
CA ALA A 165 -13.17 -3.33 11.50
C ALA A 165 -13.24 -3.97 12.89
N VAL A 166 -12.68 -5.17 13.06
CA VAL A 166 -12.62 -5.86 14.38
C VAL A 166 -11.76 -5.08 15.36
N THR A 167 -10.55 -4.69 14.96
CA THR A 167 -9.63 -3.95 15.86
C THR A 167 -10.16 -2.55 16.17
N ALA A 168 -10.75 -1.84 15.21
CA ALA A 168 -11.42 -0.56 15.44
C ALA A 168 -12.55 -0.69 16.47
N ARG A 169 -13.38 -1.73 16.35
CA ARG A 169 -14.46 -1.97 17.32
C ARG A 169 -13.92 -2.27 18.72
N LEU A 170 -12.87 -3.06 18.84
CA LEU A 170 -12.21 -3.34 20.13
C LEU A 170 -11.57 -2.10 20.74
N ALA A 171 -11.11 -1.16 19.91
CA ALA A 171 -10.58 0.14 20.32
C ALA A 171 -11.66 1.18 20.67
N GLY A 172 -12.96 0.81 20.63
CA GLY A 172 -14.07 1.72 20.93
C GLY A 172 -14.77 2.31 19.71
N GLY A 173 -14.42 1.88 18.52
CA GLY A 173 -14.92 2.38 17.23
C GLY A 173 -14.23 3.66 16.77
N LEU A 174 -14.39 3.96 15.50
CA LEU A 174 -13.98 5.27 14.97
C LEU A 174 -15.06 6.31 15.27
N PRO A 175 -14.73 7.43 15.92
CA PRO A 175 -15.68 8.52 16.13
C PRO A 175 -16.31 9.01 14.83
N ALA A 176 -17.51 9.59 14.89
CA ALA A 176 -18.11 10.24 13.73
C ALA A 176 -17.44 11.61 13.43
N GLY A 177 -17.48 12.05 12.17
CA GLY A 177 -16.95 13.33 11.75
C GLY A 177 -15.43 13.35 11.54
N ARG A 178 -14.81 14.50 11.75
CA ARG A 178 -13.36 14.70 11.54
C ARG A 178 -12.55 13.88 12.54
N LEU A 179 -11.45 13.27 12.10
CA LEU A 179 -10.58 12.42 12.89
C LEU A 179 -9.15 12.96 12.91
N ALA A 180 -8.48 12.74 14.03
CA ALA A 180 -7.03 12.81 14.07
C ALA A 180 -6.43 11.48 13.57
N ALA A 181 -5.19 11.52 13.07
CA ALA A 181 -4.48 10.31 12.64
C ALA A 181 -4.30 9.31 13.80
N ASP A 182 -4.20 9.77 15.05
CA ASP A 182 -4.16 8.92 16.24
C ASP A 182 -5.39 7.99 16.38
N SER A 183 -6.55 8.38 15.85
CA SER A 183 -7.76 7.53 15.87
C SER A 183 -7.60 6.32 14.94
N TYR A 184 -6.99 6.51 13.77
CA TYR A 184 -6.65 5.41 12.87
C TYR A 184 -5.56 4.52 13.44
N GLU A 185 -4.54 5.13 14.06
CA GLU A 185 -3.48 4.39 14.74
C GLU A 185 -4.02 3.53 15.90
N ALA A 186 -4.94 4.05 16.68
CA ALA A 186 -5.57 3.28 17.75
C ALA A 186 -6.35 2.06 17.21
N ALA A 187 -6.94 2.20 16.02
CA ALA A 187 -7.67 1.13 15.36
C ALA A 187 -6.76 0.08 14.70
N LEU A 188 -5.66 0.50 14.06
CA LEU A 188 -4.87 -0.34 13.15
C LEU A 188 -3.54 -0.83 13.75
N ALA A 189 -2.86 -0.01 14.56
CA ALA A 189 -1.54 -0.34 15.11
C ALA A 189 -1.53 -1.67 15.89
N PRO A 190 -2.57 -2.04 16.69
CA PRO A 190 -2.60 -3.33 17.35
C PRO A 190 -2.57 -4.53 16.40
N LEU A 191 -3.26 -4.43 15.25
CA LEU A 191 -3.23 -5.44 14.21
C LEU A 191 -1.82 -5.59 13.61
N TYR A 192 -1.20 -4.47 13.26
CA TYR A 192 0.14 -4.47 12.65
C TYR A 192 1.20 -4.98 13.63
N ALA A 193 1.11 -4.59 14.90
CA ALA A 193 1.99 -5.12 15.94
C ALA A 193 1.84 -6.63 16.11
N PHE A 194 0.60 -7.15 16.14
CA PHE A 194 0.33 -8.58 16.25
C PHE A 194 0.90 -9.36 15.06
N VAL A 195 0.65 -8.90 13.83
CA VAL A 195 1.17 -9.55 12.60
C VAL A 195 2.69 -9.51 12.58
N HIS A 196 3.31 -8.38 12.97
CA HIS A 196 4.75 -8.26 13.07
C HIS A 196 5.33 -9.27 14.07
N GLU A 197 4.82 -9.32 15.31
CA GLU A 197 5.28 -10.26 16.32
C GLU A 197 5.13 -11.71 15.88
N LEU A 198 4.06 -12.04 15.17
CA LEU A 198 3.86 -13.37 14.62
C LEU A 198 4.95 -13.71 13.57
N SER A 199 5.34 -12.76 12.73
CA SER A 199 6.38 -12.95 11.72
C SER A 199 7.76 -13.18 12.35
N GLN A 200 8.07 -12.48 13.47
CA GLN A 200 9.36 -12.64 14.16
C GLN A 200 9.54 -14.05 14.75
N ARG A 201 8.46 -14.77 15.01
CA ARG A 201 8.47 -16.12 15.61
C ARG A 201 8.47 -17.23 14.58
N ARG A 202 8.21 -16.93 13.31
CA ARG A 202 8.18 -17.93 12.24
C ARG A 202 9.60 -18.27 11.78
N PRO A 203 9.93 -19.58 11.62
CA PRO A 203 11.14 -19.96 10.91
C PRO A 203 11.03 -19.49 9.45
N PRO A 204 12.15 -19.13 8.81
CA PRO A 204 12.12 -18.76 7.40
C PRO A 204 11.50 -19.89 6.58
N PRO A 205 10.58 -19.57 5.64
CA PRO A 205 9.94 -20.59 4.82
C PRO A 205 10.99 -21.32 3.97
N ARG A 206 10.86 -22.63 3.88
CA ARG A 206 11.74 -23.47 3.06
C ARG A 206 11.43 -23.41 1.57
N ALA A 207 10.32 -22.80 1.19
CA ALA A 207 9.87 -22.59 -0.17
C ALA A 207 9.09 -21.24 -0.25
N PRO A 208 8.99 -20.62 -1.44
CA PRO A 208 8.19 -19.41 -1.60
C PRO A 208 6.78 -19.59 -1.06
N ALA A 209 6.30 -18.59 -0.33
CA ALA A 209 4.95 -18.61 0.21
C ALA A 209 3.93 -18.49 -0.95
N GLY A 210 2.95 -19.36 -0.98
CA GLY A 210 1.85 -19.26 -1.93
C GLY A 210 0.94 -18.07 -1.66
N PRO A 211 -0.05 -17.82 -2.54
CA PRO A 211 -0.98 -16.70 -2.41
C PRO A 211 -1.70 -16.71 -1.06
N GLY A 212 -1.98 -15.52 -0.51
CA GLY A 212 -2.71 -15.33 0.74
C GLY A 212 -4.12 -15.95 0.71
N ALA A 213 -4.73 -16.15 1.87
CA ALA A 213 -6.04 -16.79 2.00
C ALA A 213 -7.14 -16.03 1.24
N SER A 214 -7.15 -14.68 1.33
CA SER A 214 -8.11 -13.82 0.61
C SER A 214 -7.98 -13.99 -0.90
N LEU A 215 -6.77 -14.03 -1.41
CA LEU A 215 -6.48 -14.17 -2.83
C LEU A 215 -6.84 -15.58 -3.34
N ARG A 216 -6.64 -16.64 -2.53
CA ARG A 216 -7.09 -17.99 -2.85
C ARG A 216 -8.62 -18.09 -2.92
N LEU A 217 -9.33 -17.42 -2.01
CA LEU A 217 -10.78 -17.36 -2.02
C LEU A 217 -11.28 -16.62 -3.25
N TRP A 218 -10.70 -15.44 -3.53
CA TRP A 218 -11.02 -14.64 -4.71
C TRP A 218 -10.78 -15.42 -6.00
N LYS A 219 -9.65 -16.12 -6.12
CA LYS A 219 -9.35 -16.98 -7.27
C LYS A 219 -10.41 -18.07 -7.47
N ARG A 220 -10.86 -18.73 -6.41
CA ARG A 220 -11.94 -19.74 -6.49
C ARG A 220 -13.27 -19.15 -6.97
N LEU A 221 -13.53 -17.89 -6.65
CA LEU A 221 -14.75 -17.19 -7.06
C LEU A 221 -14.70 -16.70 -8.52
N ASN A 222 -13.52 -16.27 -8.97
CA ASN A 222 -13.35 -15.61 -10.28
C ASN A 222 -12.67 -16.47 -11.35
N SER A 223 -12.15 -17.67 -11.04
CA SER A 223 -11.55 -18.56 -12.05
C SER A 223 -12.63 -19.11 -13.01
N GLY A 224 -12.59 -18.59 -14.22
CA GLY A 224 -13.57 -18.90 -15.27
C GLY A 224 -13.27 -20.17 -16.06
N ASN A 225 -13.53 -21.34 -15.51
CA ASN A 225 -13.73 -22.54 -16.33
C ASN A 225 -15.25 -22.71 -16.52
N GLY A 226 -15.72 -22.58 -17.75
CA GLY A 226 -17.09 -22.45 -18.22
C GLY A 226 -18.08 -23.59 -17.92
N GLY A 227 -18.17 -24.04 -16.68
CA GLY A 227 -19.23 -24.93 -16.21
C GLY A 227 -20.03 -24.28 -15.09
N LEU A 228 -21.34 -24.54 -15.03
CA LEU A 228 -22.20 -24.24 -13.89
C LEU A 228 -21.63 -24.93 -12.64
N ASN A 229 -20.75 -24.24 -11.92
CA ASN A 229 -20.11 -24.78 -10.75
C ASN A 229 -21.01 -24.51 -9.54
N LEU A 230 -21.72 -25.53 -9.08
CA LEU A 230 -22.64 -25.47 -7.94
C LEU A 230 -21.96 -24.82 -6.71
N THR A 231 -20.66 -25.06 -6.56
CA THR A 231 -19.83 -24.44 -5.51
C THR A 231 -19.74 -22.92 -5.69
N ARG A 232 -19.65 -22.44 -6.92
CA ARG A 232 -19.57 -21.00 -7.23
C ARG A 232 -20.94 -20.34 -7.00
N LEU A 233 -22.03 -21.02 -7.38
CA LEU A 233 -23.39 -20.55 -7.15
C LEU A 233 -23.70 -20.50 -5.64
N LEU A 234 -23.31 -21.52 -4.89
CA LEU A 234 -23.52 -21.58 -3.44
C LEU A 234 -22.63 -20.58 -2.70
N LEU A 235 -21.36 -20.47 -3.05
CA LEU A 235 -20.45 -19.51 -2.40
C LEU A 235 -20.81 -18.06 -2.73
N GLY A 236 -21.03 -17.76 -4.00
CA GLY A 236 -21.38 -16.40 -4.43
C GLY A 236 -22.82 -16.00 -4.14
N GLY A 237 -23.77 -16.95 -4.22
CA GLY A 237 -25.20 -16.68 -4.08
C GLY A 237 -25.77 -16.75 -2.66
N LEU A 238 -25.18 -17.54 -1.79
CA LEU A 238 -25.71 -17.76 -0.42
C LEU A 238 -24.68 -17.60 0.68
N VAL A 239 -23.50 -18.18 0.53
CA VAL A 239 -22.50 -18.22 1.62
C VAL A 239 -21.88 -16.85 1.85
N ILE A 240 -21.43 -16.16 0.78
CA ILE A 240 -20.84 -14.83 0.91
C ILE A 240 -21.88 -13.79 1.33
N PRO A 241 -23.05 -13.66 0.69
CA PRO A 241 -24.08 -12.73 1.16
C PRO A 241 -24.53 -13.02 2.60
N GLY A 242 -24.67 -14.31 2.97
CA GLY A 242 -25.01 -14.71 4.33
C GLY A 242 -23.93 -14.35 5.36
N ALA A 243 -22.66 -14.59 5.03
CA ALA A 243 -21.55 -14.23 5.88
C ALA A 243 -21.41 -12.70 6.02
N VAL A 244 -21.55 -11.95 4.91
CA VAL A 244 -21.55 -10.47 4.92
C VAL A 244 -22.72 -9.93 5.74
N ALA A 245 -23.91 -10.47 5.59
CA ALA A 245 -25.07 -10.08 6.40
C ALA A 245 -24.83 -10.36 7.89
N GLY A 246 -24.20 -11.50 8.24
CA GLY A 246 -23.82 -11.84 9.61
C GLY A 246 -22.80 -10.84 10.19
N VAL A 247 -21.77 -10.50 9.45
CA VAL A 247 -20.73 -9.54 9.85
C VAL A 247 -21.32 -8.13 10.00
N ASN A 248 -22.17 -7.71 9.07
CA ASN A 248 -22.89 -6.42 9.15
C ASN A 248 -23.83 -6.36 10.36
N ARG A 249 -24.56 -7.46 10.64
CA ARG A 249 -25.43 -7.57 11.80
C ARG A 249 -24.66 -7.55 13.14
N ALA A 250 -23.43 -8.05 13.12
CA ALA A 250 -22.52 -7.94 14.26
C ALA A 250 -21.95 -6.51 14.45
N GLY A 251 -22.31 -5.56 13.58
CA GLY A 251 -21.86 -4.17 13.64
C GLY A 251 -20.41 -3.96 13.23
N LEU A 252 -19.87 -4.87 12.40
CA LEU A 252 -18.52 -4.77 11.83
C LEU A 252 -18.52 -4.16 10.42
N GLY A 253 -19.71 -3.95 9.82
CA GLY A 253 -19.89 -3.37 8.50
C GLY A 253 -20.12 -1.86 8.50
N PRO A 254 -20.51 -1.29 7.36
CA PRO A 254 -21.16 -2.01 6.24
C PRO A 254 -20.17 -2.66 5.26
N PHE A 255 -20.37 -3.95 4.97
CA PHE A 255 -19.65 -4.64 3.89
C PHE A 255 -20.59 -5.01 2.74
N THR A 256 -20.08 -4.97 1.50
CA THR A 256 -20.78 -5.42 0.30
C THR A 256 -20.52 -6.89 0.02
N ALA A 257 -21.53 -7.57 -0.53
CA ALA A 257 -21.37 -8.94 -1.03
C ALA A 257 -20.93 -8.98 -2.51
N ASP A 258 -20.94 -7.83 -3.20
CA ASP A 258 -20.44 -7.71 -4.57
C ASP A 258 -18.93 -7.59 -4.58
N LEU A 259 -18.26 -8.61 -5.12
CA LEU A 259 -16.80 -8.70 -5.25
C LEU A 259 -16.35 -8.52 -6.71
N SER A 260 -17.15 -7.85 -7.53
CA SER A 260 -16.76 -7.52 -8.89
C SER A 260 -15.54 -6.59 -8.91
N PRO A 261 -14.66 -6.66 -9.92
CA PRO A 261 -13.49 -5.77 -10.02
C PRO A 261 -13.85 -4.28 -9.99
N ALA A 262 -14.99 -3.90 -10.56
CA ALA A 262 -15.47 -2.53 -10.53
C ALA A 262 -15.86 -2.09 -9.10
N THR A 263 -16.61 -2.93 -8.37
CA THR A 263 -16.99 -2.67 -6.98
C THR A 263 -15.76 -2.61 -6.06
N LEU A 264 -14.81 -3.53 -6.24
CA LEU A 264 -13.56 -3.52 -5.47
C LEU A 264 -12.78 -2.22 -5.67
N ARG A 265 -12.64 -1.78 -6.92
CA ARG A 265 -11.96 -0.53 -7.26
C ARG A 265 -12.66 0.68 -6.65
N ARG A 266 -13.95 0.80 -6.86
CA ARG A 266 -14.76 1.91 -6.36
C ARG A 266 -14.71 1.98 -4.83
N ALA A 267 -14.90 0.85 -4.15
CA ALA A 267 -14.89 0.81 -2.69
C ALA A 267 -13.55 1.27 -2.10
N ALA A 268 -12.43 0.96 -2.75
CA ALA A 268 -11.11 1.42 -2.33
C ALA A 268 -10.94 2.94 -2.52
N LEU A 269 -11.44 3.49 -3.64
CA LEU A 269 -11.38 4.94 -3.91
C LEU A 269 -12.33 5.72 -3.01
N ASP A 270 -13.55 5.25 -2.80
CA ASP A 270 -14.51 5.84 -1.87
C ASP A 270 -13.94 5.82 -0.43
N ALA A 271 -13.31 4.71 -0.03
CA ALA A 271 -12.66 4.60 1.27
C ALA A 271 -11.49 5.58 1.43
N MET A 272 -10.68 5.75 0.39
CA MET A 272 -9.58 6.74 0.42
C MET A 272 -10.14 8.17 0.44
N GLY A 273 -11.20 8.46 -0.31
CA GLY A 273 -11.94 9.72 -0.25
C GLY A 273 -12.41 10.03 1.17
N ALA A 274 -13.00 9.03 1.85
CA ALA A 274 -13.44 9.16 3.24
C ALA A 274 -12.28 9.44 4.21
N VAL A 275 -11.12 8.82 4.01
CA VAL A 275 -9.91 9.13 4.80
C VAL A 275 -9.49 10.59 4.62
N VAL A 276 -9.43 11.06 3.37
CA VAL A 276 -9.04 12.45 3.05
C VAL A 276 -9.99 13.44 3.71
N GLU A 277 -11.31 13.22 3.58
CA GLU A 277 -12.33 14.07 4.19
C GLU A 277 -12.22 14.08 5.71
N ARG A 278 -12.16 12.90 6.32
CA ARG A 278 -12.16 12.76 7.78
C ARG A 278 -10.89 13.26 8.45
N LEU A 279 -9.74 13.14 7.79
CA LEU A 279 -8.49 13.76 8.25
C LEU A 279 -8.45 15.27 7.95
N GLY A 280 -9.33 15.76 7.07
CA GLY A 280 -9.34 17.16 6.64
C GLY A 280 -8.12 17.52 5.82
N ILE A 281 -7.73 16.66 4.89
CA ILE A 281 -6.63 16.91 3.96
C ILE A 281 -7.14 17.84 2.86
N GLU A 282 -6.67 19.09 2.88
CA GLU A 282 -7.03 20.12 1.92
C GLU A 282 -5.99 20.16 0.80
N ALA A 283 -6.01 19.15 -0.07
CA ALA A 283 -5.12 19.03 -1.22
C ALA A 283 -5.93 18.84 -2.50
N ASP A 284 -5.48 19.45 -3.61
CA ASP A 284 -6.07 19.22 -4.93
C ASP A 284 -5.76 17.82 -5.45
N HIS A 285 -4.61 17.29 -5.06
CA HIS A 285 -4.16 15.97 -5.45
C HIS A 285 -3.72 15.16 -4.23
N VAL A 286 -4.19 13.91 -4.13
CA VAL A 286 -3.73 12.97 -3.10
C VAL A 286 -3.13 11.74 -3.77
N VAL A 287 -1.85 11.50 -3.51
CA VAL A 287 -1.11 10.34 -4.01
C VAL A 287 -1.09 9.26 -2.94
N PHE A 288 -1.44 8.02 -3.31
CA PHE A 288 -1.42 6.88 -2.39
C PHE A 288 -0.97 5.59 -3.09
N GLY A 289 -0.77 4.51 -2.33
CA GLY A 289 -0.41 3.16 -2.78
C GLY A 289 -1.38 2.13 -2.23
N HIS A 290 -0.88 1.11 -1.52
CA HIS A 290 -1.60 0.13 -0.71
C HIS A 290 -2.51 -0.85 -1.47
N THR A 291 -3.29 -0.38 -2.43
CA THR A 291 -4.22 -1.24 -3.19
C THR A 291 -3.57 -1.96 -4.36
N HIS A 292 -2.29 -1.72 -4.61
CA HIS A 292 -1.51 -2.27 -5.71
C HIS A 292 -2.07 -1.97 -7.11
N ARG A 293 -3.05 -1.06 -7.22
CA ARG A 293 -3.66 -0.70 -8.50
C ARG A 293 -3.29 0.73 -8.90
N ALA A 294 -2.42 0.82 -9.90
CA ALA A 294 -2.06 2.10 -10.51
C ALA A 294 -3.28 2.83 -11.10
N GLY A 295 -3.32 4.14 -10.98
CA GLY A 295 -4.39 4.93 -11.57
C GLY A 295 -4.36 6.41 -11.22
N PRO A 296 -5.17 7.23 -11.89
CA PRO A 296 -6.12 6.82 -12.94
C PRO A 296 -5.41 6.38 -14.23
N LEU A 297 -5.92 5.36 -14.88
CA LEU A 297 -5.49 4.94 -16.21
C LEU A 297 -6.37 5.60 -17.29
N PRO A 298 -5.89 5.68 -18.55
CA PRO A 298 -6.69 6.24 -19.67
C PRO A 298 -8.02 5.49 -19.90
N ALA A 299 -8.09 4.22 -19.51
CA ALA A 299 -9.28 3.39 -19.65
C ALA A 299 -10.22 3.47 -18.42
N ASP A 300 -9.85 4.21 -17.37
CA ASP A 300 -10.72 4.38 -16.20
C ASP A 300 -11.82 5.39 -16.51
N GLU A 301 -13.02 5.09 -16.04
CA GLU A 301 -14.17 5.96 -16.25
C GLU A 301 -14.27 7.03 -15.16
N PRO A 302 -14.89 8.19 -15.44
CA PRO A 302 -15.13 9.23 -14.43
C PRO A 302 -15.90 8.70 -13.21
N ALA A 303 -16.84 7.74 -13.44
CA ALA A 303 -17.61 7.11 -12.38
C ALA A 303 -16.80 6.19 -11.44
N ASP A 304 -15.54 5.93 -11.73
CA ASP A 304 -14.68 5.07 -10.90
C ASP A 304 -14.32 5.69 -9.54
N GLY A 305 -14.44 7.02 -9.39
CA GLY A 305 -14.21 7.70 -8.11
C GLY A 305 -12.79 8.28 -7.93
N TRP A 306 -12.03 8.46 -9.02
CA TRP A 306 -10.73 9.13 -8.98
C TRP A 306 -10.85 10.62 -8.65
N GLU A 307 -11.97 11.23 -9.00
CA GLU A 307 -12.33 12.60 -8.59
C GLU A 307 -13.20 12.53 -7.33
N ARG A 308 -12.83 13.30 -6.31
CA ARG A 308 -13.53 13.31 -5.02
C ARG A 308 -14.76 14.22 -5.07
N GLU A 309 -15.81 13.84 -4.39
CA GLU A 309 -17.06 14.66 -4.29
C GLU A 309 -16.78 16.05 -3.69
N GLY A 310 -15.82 16.15 -2.74
CA GLY A 310 -15.38 17.42 -2.14
C GLY A 310 -14.37 18.22 -2.96
N GLY A 311 -14.10 17.81 -4.20
CA GLY A 311 -13.07 18.37 -5.08
C GLY A 311 -11.69 17.70 -4.89
N GLY A 312 -10.86 17.85 -5.92
CA GLY A 312 -9.53 17.25 -5.99
C GLY A 312 -9.52 15.80 -6.50
N ARG A 313 -8.34 15.27 -6.77
CA ARG A 313 -8.12 14.01 -7.49
C ARG A 313 -7.24 13.05 -6.73
N LEU A 314 -7.58 11.77 -6.77
CA LEU A 314 -6.80 10.67 -6.24
C LEU A 314 -5.84 10.12 -7.30
N TRP A 315 -4.63 9.69 -6.86
CA TRP A 315 -3.61 9.08 -7.69
C TRP A 315 -3.03 7.90 -6.94
N ASN A 316 -2.99 6.73 -7.58
CA ASN A 316 -2.37 5.56 -6.98
C ASN A 316 -1.10 5.18 -7.75
N SER A 317 0.01 5.09 -7.05
CA SER A 317 1.33 4.78 -7.61
C SER A 317 1.49 3.32 -8.05
N GLY A 318 0.48 2.46 -7.83
CA GLY A 318 0.55 1.05 -8.18
C GLY A 318 1.46 0.25 -7.24
N SER A 319 2.11 -0.78 -7.78
CA SER A 319 3.01 -1.63 -7.00
C SER A 319 4.17 -2.17 -7.84
N TRP A 320 5.13 -2.81 -7.16
CA TRP A 320 6.26 -3.52 -7.75
C TRP A 320 6.21 -5.02 -7.43
N VAL A 321 4.98 -5.54 -7.28
CA VAL A 321 4.70 -6.96 -7.01
C VAL A 321 3.88 -7.55 -8.13
N VAL A 322 4.15 -8.82 -8.42
CA VAL A 322 3.33 -9.61 -9.35
C VAL A 322 2.22 -10.31 -8.60
N GLU A 323 0.99 -9.98 -8.94
CA GLU A 323 -0.20 -10.63 -8.45
C GLU A 323 -1.03 -11.17 -9.64
N PRO A 324 -0.68 -12.35 -10.17
CA PRO A 324 -1.29 -12.89 -11.39
C PRO A 324 -2.81 -12.95 -11.31
N GLU A 325 -3.32 -13.13 -10.10
CA GLU A 325 -4.74 -13.22 -9.81
C GLU A 325 -5.49 -11.89 -10.03
N LEU A 326 -4.84 -10.76 -9.71
CA LEU A 326 -5.39 -9.42 -9.92
C LEU A 326 -5.11 -8.90 -11.34
N ILE A 327 -3.98 -9.27 -11.92
CA ILE A 327 -3.63 -8.95 -13.30
C ILE A 327 -4.61 -9.65 -14.26
N GLY A 328 -4.93 -10.92 -14.01
CA GLY A 328 -5.89 -11.70 -14.78
C GLY A 328 -5.54 -11.77 -16.28
N THR A 329 -6.56 -11.82 -17.12
CA THR A 329 -6.42 -11.88 -18.58
C THR A 329 -6.10 -10.53 -19.22
N ALA A 330 -6.20 -9.44 -18.48
CA ALA A 330 -5.89 -8.10 -18.98
C ALA A 330 -4.38 -7.90 -19.19
N GLY A 331 -3.56 -8.74 -18.55
CA GLY A 331 -2.11 -8.64 -18.67
C GLY A 331 -1.62 -7.23 -18.36
N ALA A 332 -0.80 -6.71 -19.23
CA ALA A 332 -0.23 -5.38 -19.06
C ALA A 332 -1.22 -4.22 -19.17
N ALA A 333 -2.43 -4.42 -19.69
CA ALA A 333 -3.49 -3.40 -19.62
C ALA A 333 -4.11 -3.29 -18.22
N SER A 334 -3.84 -4.25 -17.33
CA SER A 334 -4.33 -4.21 -15.94
C SER A 334 -3.72 -3.04 -15.16
N GLY A 335 -4.51 -2.41 -14.32
CA GLY A 335 -4.01 -1.45 -13.32
C GLY A 335 -3.11 -2.09 -12.26
N HIS A 336 -3.19 -3.42 -12.09
CA HIS A 336 -2.33 -4.20 -11.19
C HIS A 336 -1.03 -4.70 -11.86
N TRP A 337 -0.73 -4.22 -13.07
CA TRP A 337 0.56 -4.49 -13.69
C TRP A 337 1.66 -3.78 -12.93
N PRO A 338 2.75 -4.47 -12.55
CA PRO A 338 3.80 -3.86 -11.73
C PRO A 338 4.59 -2.80 -12.49
N GLY A 339 5.31 -1.94 -11.74
CA GLY A 339 6.25 -0.97 -12.29
C GLY A 339 5.65 0.38 -12.60
N ALA A 340 4.56 0.76 -11.94
CA ALA A 340 4.04 2.11 -11.98
C ALA A 340 4.69 3.01 -10.93
N CYS A 341 4.68 4.31 -11.19
CA CYS A 341 5.10 5.37 -10.30
C CYS A 341 4.30 6.64 -10.58
N VAL A 342 4.30 7.57 -9.63
CA VAL A 342 3.77 8.92 -9.84
C VAL A 342 4.92 9.91 -9.89
N VAL A 343 4.89 10.78 -10.88
CA VAL A 343 5.89 11.85 -11.08
C VAL A 343 5.21 13.20 -10.85
N LEU A 344 5.86 14.04 -10.08
CA LEU A 344 5.50 15.44 -9.91
C LEU A 344 6.62 16.32 -10.47
N GLU A 345 6.25 17.16 -11.41
CA GLU A 345 7.10 18.27 -11.83
C GLU A 345 6.88 19.49 -10.89
N GLU A 346 7.61 20.57 -11.12
CA GLU A 346 7.46 21.80 -10.34
C GLU A 346 6.05 22.35 -10.44
N ASP A 347 5.46 22.29 -11.63
CA ASP A 347 4.12 22.75 -11.93
C ASP A 347 3.28 21.64 -12.58
N GLY A 348 1.97 21.83 -12.61
CA GLY A 348 1.02 20.91 -13.24
C GLY A 348 0.57 19.76 -12.32
N PRO A 349 -0.39 18.95 -12.76
CA PRO A 349 -0.90 17.84 -11.98
C PRO A 349 0.13 16.69 -11.90
N PRO A 350 0.03 15.80 -10.89
CA PRO A 350 0.77 14.55 -10.88
C PRO A 350 0.58 13.76 -12.18
N GLN A 351 1.57 12.98 -12.55
CA GLN A 351 1.55 12.13 -13.76
C GLN A 351 1.82 10.69 -13.35
N LEU A 352 1.00 9.75 -13.83
CA LEU A 352 1.23 8.33 -13.67
C LEU A 352 2.13 7.85 -14.82
N GLU A 353 3.29 7.33 -14.47
CA GLU A 353 4.20 6.67 -15.42
C GLU A 353 4.20 5.16 -15.17
N ARG A 354 4.28 4.37 -16.25
CA ARG A 354 4.39 2.91 -16.22
C ARG A 354 5.74 2.52 -16.82
N LEU A 355 6.70 2.25 -15.95
CA LEU A 355 8.10 2.02 -16.33
C LEU A 355 8.34 0.65 -16.96
N LEU A 356 7.48 -0.34 -16.66
CA LEU A 356 7.53 -1.66 -17.26
C LEU A 356 6.53 -1.73 -18.41
N ASP A 357 6.97 -1.24 -19.57
CA ASP A 357 6.15 -1.26 -20.78
C ASP A 357 5.91 -2.71 -21.25
N THR A 358 4.74 -2.89 -21.85
CA THR A 358 4.23 -4.15 -22.37
C THR A 358 5.00 -4.65 -23.59
N THR A 359 5.73 -3.77 -24.27
CA THR A 359 6.43 -4.06 -25.53
C THR A 359 7.84 -4.62 -25.34
N ALA A 360 8.42 -4.50 -24.15
CA ALA A 360 9.81 -4.87 -23.88
C ALA A 360 10.04 -6.36 -23.55
N GLY A 361 9.02 -7.23 -23.71
CA GLY A 361 9.21 -8.67 -23.55
C GLY A 361 9.35 -9.14 -22.10
N PHE A 362 8.96 -8.31 -21.12
CA PHE A 362 8.83 -8.73 -19.73
C PHE A 362 7.73 -9.81 -19.63
N ALA A 363 8.13 -11.05 -19.85
CA ALA A 363 7.25 -12.18 -19.62
C ALA A 363 7.18 -12.44 -18.11
N LEU A 364 6.02 -12.19 -17.51
CA LEU A 364 5.68 -12.77 -16.21
C LEU A 364 5.64 -14.29 -16.40
N THR A 365 6.80 -14.96 -16.38
CA THR A 365 6.83 -16.40 -16.26
C THR A 365 6.39 -16.73 -14.85
N ALA A 366 5.16 -17.26 -14.78
CA ALA A 366 4.53 -17.76 -13.56
C ALA A 366 5.33 -18.89 -12.94
#